data_bb88a69d01eb2531fc2d9d3368b656e3
#
_entry.id   bb88a69d01eb2531fc2d9d3368b656e3
#
_cell.length_a   1.000
_cell.length_b   1.000
_cell.length_c   1.000
_cell.angle_alpha   90.00
_cell.angle_beta   90.00
_cell.angle_gamma   90.00
#
_symmetry.space_group_name_H-M   'P 1'
#
loop_
_entity.id
_entity.type
_entity.pdbx_description
1 polymer ?
#
loop_
_entity_poly.entity_id
_entity_poly.type
_entity_poly.pdbx_seq_one_letter_code
_entity_poly.pdbx_strand_id
1 'polypeptide(L)'
;MSTMVETLKDEALFIPSEHDTDGKTEYTPKVAGEYLGHITDARTLTREFSKDGRHFKARIFNFKVHVAPENSNNNYTLTSTDGSTREINGEHYVDWTVVADGVFRFLEPTDGDKFESNAEGNKRYMMFCQSLGMEIKTEERTVNGKTVRVQILPDIKETDLNGTPVVAVVGRGKDWVTDE
;
A
#
# COMPACT_ATOMS: atom_id res chain seq x y z
N MET A 1 -6.82 14.15 49.26
CA MET A 1 -6.86 14.47 47.82
C MET A 1 -5.72 13.85 46.98
N SER A 2 -4.82 13.10 47.60
CA SER A 2 -3.67 12.52 46.88
C SER A 2 -3.92 11.14 46.27
N THR A 3 -5.00 10.46 46.64
CA THR A 3 -5.24 9.07 46.23
C THR A 3 -5.99 8.91 44.90
N MET A 4 -6.61 9.96 44.40
CA MET A 4 -7.36 9.87 43.14
C MET A 4 -6.50 10.03 41.89
N VAL A 5 -5.32 10.63 42.01
CA VAL A 5 -4.42 10.90 40.87
C VAL A 5 -3.49 9.70 40.59
N GLU A 6 -3.23 8.85 41.57
CA GLU A 6 -2.38 7.67 41.40
C GLU A 6 -3.10 6.50 40.73
N THR A 7 -4.41 6.37 40.93
CA THR A 7 -5.21 5.28 40.33
C THR A 7 -5.42 5.49 38.80
N LEU A 8 -5.27 6.72 38.34
CA LEU A 8 -5.44 7.04 36.87
C LEU A 8 -4.20 6.75 36.02
N LYS A 9 -3.06 6.42 36.64
CA LYS A 9 -1.80 6.18 35.95
C LYS A 9 -1.67 4.80 35.33
N ASP A 10 -2.43 3.83 35.82
CA ASP A 10 -2.36 2.43 35.37
C ASP A 10 -3.50 2.04 34.42
N GLU A 11 -4.49 2.88 34.25
CA GLU A 11 -5.56 2.66 33.26
C GLU A 11 -5.26 3.44 31.98
N ALA A 12 -5.20 2.73 30.86
CA ALA A 12 -5.09 3.33 29.53
C ALA A 12 -6.42 4.01 29.18
N LEU A 13 -6.63 5.23 29.71
CA LEU A 13 -7.83 6.00 29.46
C LEU A 13 -7.65 6.83 28.18
N PHE A 14 -8.62 6.70 27.28
CA PHE A 14 -8.79 7.66 26.20
C PHE A 14 -9.40 8.93 26.77
N ILE A 15 -8.65 10.04 26.68
CA ILE A 15 -9.15 11.37 27.03
C ILE A 15 -9.56 12.05 25.73
N PRO A 16 -10.87 12.15 25.44
CA PRO A 16 -11.33 12.82 24.25
C PRO A 16 -10.95 14.30 24.30
N SER A 17 -10.55 14.86 23.16
CA SER A 17 -10.37 16.30 23.02
C SER A 17 -11.74 17.00 23.05
N GLU A 18 -11.75 18.32 23.26
CA GLU A 18 -13.02 19.09 23.22
C GLU A 18 -13.79 18.91 21.91
N HIS A 19 -13.09 18.60 20.81
CA HIS A 19 -13.69 18.30 19.52
C HIS A 19 -14.34 16.92 19.45
N ASP A 20 -13.88 15.97 20.26
CA ASP A 20 -14.41 14.61 20.30
C ASP A 20 -15.68 14.50 21.17
N THR A 21 -15.90 15.46 22.06
CA THR A 21 -17.07 15.48 22.96
C THR A 21 -18.34 16.00 22.31
N ASP A 22 -18.25 16.66 21.15
CA ASP A 22 -19.44 17.18 20.44
C ASP A 22 -20.25 16.10 19.71
N GLY A 23 -19.95 14.82 19.91
CA GLY A 23 -20.74 13.68 19.43
C GLY A 23 -20.88 13.59 17.90
N LYS A 24 -20.04 14.31 17.16
CA LYS A 24 -20.13 14.43 15.69
C LYS A 24 -18.94 13.86 14.92
N THR A 25 -18.04 13.14 15.55
CA THR A 25 -17.16 12.26 14.78
C THR A 25 -17.98 11.06 14.28
N GLU A 26 -18.85 11.29 13.33
CA GLU A 26 -19.41 10.18 12.57
C GLU A 26 -18.24 9.42 11.95
N TYR A 27 -17.96 8.26 12.54
CA TYR A 27 -17.00 7.34 11.94
C TYR A 27 -17.47 6.99 10.54
N THR A 28 -16.77 7.49 9.53
CA THR A 28 -17.03 7.11 8.15
C THR A 28 -16.36 5.77 7.87
N PRO A 29 -17.12 4.70 7.68
CA PRO A 29 -16.54 3.39 7.43
C PRO A 29 -15.79 3.41 6.11
N LYS A 30 -14.63 2.76 6.09
CA LYS A 30 -13.82 2.58 4.88
C LYS A 30 -14.50 1.59 3.97
N VAL A 31 -14.80 1.99 2.75
CA VAL A 31 -15.53 1.17 1.77
C VAL A 31 -14.57 0.73 0.67
N ALA A 32 -14.72 -0.51 0.20
CA ALA A 32 -14.00 -0.97 -0.98
C ALA A 32 -14.38 -0.13 -2.20
N GLY A 33 -13.39 0.24 -3.00
CA GLY A 33 -13.61 1.09 -4.17
C GLY A 33 -12.32 1.72 -4.68
N GLU A 34 -12.48 2.65 -5.59
CA GLU A 34 -11.38 3.39 -6.22
C GLU A 34 -11.34 4.80 -5.65
N TYR A 35 -10.15 5.20 -5.15
CA TYR A 35 -9.92 6.48 -4.52
C TYR A 35 -8.88 7.28 -5.30
N LEU A 36 -9.25 8.45 -5.75
CA LEU A 36 -8.34 9.38 -6.42
C LEU A 36 -7.40 10.02 -5.41
N GLY A 37 -6.12 10.00 -5.70
CA GLY A 37 -5.14 10.56 -4.79
C GLY A 37 -3.75 10.68 -5.41
N HIS A 38 -2.77 10.89 -4.57
CA HIS A 38 -1.37 10.94 -4.96
C HIS A 38 -0.50 10.21 -3.95
N ILE A 39 0.61 9.70 -4.42
CA ILE A 39 1.57 8.99 -3.58
C ILE A 39 2.26 9.97 -2.65
N THR A 40 2.36 9.60 -1.38
CA THR A 40 3.09 10.31 -0.34
C THR A 40 3.94 9.35 0.47
N ASP A 41 4.92 9.89 1.18
CA ASP A 41 5.72 9.15 2.16
C ASP A 41 6.36 7.88 1.58
N ALA A 42 6.82 7.96 0.32
CA ALA A 42 7.49 6.86 -0.34
C ALA A 42 8.84 6.58 0.32
N ARG A 43 9.08 5.32 0.65
CA ARG A 43 10.32 4.83 1.26
C ARG A 43 10.74 3.53 0.61
N THR A 44 12.04 3.41 0.44
CA THR A 44 12.65 2.21 -0.13
C THR A 44 13.51 1.53 0.92
N LEU A 45 13.39 0.22 1.00
CA LEU A 45 14.27 -0.60 1.82
C LEU A 45 14.66 -1.86 1.06
N THR A 46 15.82 -2.42 1.38
CA THR A 46 16.28 -3.69 0.81
C THR A 46 16.24 -4.75 1.89
N ARG A 47 15.65 -5.90 1.57
CA ARG A 47 15.55 -7.05 2.48
C ARG A 47 15.92 -8.34 1.77
N GLU A 48 16.50 -9.25 2.54
CA GLU A 48 16.68 -10.65 2.19
C GLU A 48 15.64 -11.48 2.92
N PHE A 49 15.12 -12.50 2.26
CA PHE A 49 14.15 -13.43 2.85
C PHE A 49 14.24 -14.78 2.19
N SER A 50 13.74 -15.78 2.90
CA SER A 50 13.72 -17.16 2.43
C SER A 50 12.29 -17.64 2.29
N LYS A 51 12.02 -18.35 1.22
CA LYS A 51 10.78 -19.06 0.98
C LYS A 51 11.07 -20.42 0.35
N ASP A 52 10.53 -21.47 0.92
CA ASP A 52 10.69 -22.86 0.44
C ASP A 52 12.16 -23.27 0.26
N GLY A 53 13.04 -22.85 1.20
CA GLY A 53 14.48 -23.13 1.16
C GLY A 53 15.29 -22.30 0.16
N ARG A 54 14.65 -21.40 -0.56
CA ARG A 54 15.28 -20.48 -1.50
C ARG A 54 15.44 -19.10 -0.88
N HIS A 55 16.57 -18.46 -1.15
CA HIS A 55 16.89 -17.12 -0.66
C HIS A 55 16.71 -16.10 -1.77
N PHE A 56 16.04 -14.99 -1.44
CA PHE A 56 15.80 -13.90 -2.36
C PHE A 56 16.22 -12.57 -1.72
N LYS A 57 16.56 -11.61 -2.55
CA LYS A 57 16.80 -10.23 -2.14
C LYS A 57 15.90 -9.31 -2.95
N ALA A 58 15.24 -8.40 -2.30
CA ALA A 58 14.36 -7.46 -2.97
C ALA A 58 14.51 -6.04 -2.41
N ARG A 59 14.35 -5.08 -3.30
CA ARG A 59 14.05 -3.70 -2.96
C ARG A 59 12.53 -3.57 -2.82
N ILE A 60 12.08 -3.04 -1.70
CA ILE A 60 10.67 -2.91 -1.36
C ILE A 60 10.32 -1.43 -1.34
N PHE A 61 9.32 -1.06 -2.11
CA PHE A 61 8.79 0.29 -2.19
C PHE A 61 7.52 0.36 -1.34
N ASN A 62 7.60 1.06 -0.22
CA ASN A 62 6.47 1.34 0.66
C ASN A 62 6.03 2.78 0.44
N PHE A 63 4.74 3.01 0.38
CA PHE A 63 4.18 4.34 0.21
C PHE A 63 2.76 4.41 0.77
N LYS A 64 2.26 5.62 0.85
CA LYS A 64 0.86 5.91 1.18
C LYS A 64 0.22 6.63 0.01
N VAL A 65 -1.08 6.56 -0.07
CA VAL A 65 -1.87 7.37 -1.01
C VAL A 65 -2.71 8.34 -0.19
N HIS A 66 -2.50 9.61 -0.41
CA HIS A 66 -3.32 10.67 0.16
C HIS A 66 -4.49 10.95 -0.78
N VAL A 67 -5.70 10.77 -0.28
CA VAL A 67 -6.92 10.97 -1.08
C VAL A 67 -7.12 12.45 -1.36
N ALA A 68 -7.19 12.78 -2.64
CA ALA A 68 -7.24 14.16 -3.13
C ALA A 68 -8.67 14.74 -3.09
N PRO A 69 -8.81 16.09 -3.13
CA PRO A 69 -10.11 16.77 -3.18
C PRO A 69 -10.99 16.34 -4.35
N GLU A 70 -10.41 15.97 -5.48
CA GLU A 70 -11.11 15.49 -6.67
C GLU A 70 -11.93 14.22 -6.41
N ASN A 71 -11.58 13.47 -5.35
CA ASN A 71 -12.33 12.29 -4.92
C ASN A 71 -13.78 12.62 -4.50
N SER A 72 -14.08 13.88 -4.19
CA SER A 72 -15.44 14.35 -3.91
C SER A 72 -16.42 14.13 -5.06
N ASN A 73 -15.92 13.94 -6.28
CA ASN A 73 -16.75 13.62 -7.46
C ASN A 73 -17.20 12.15 -7.49
N ASN A 74 -16.65 11.30 -6.63
CA ASN A 74 -16.98 9.89 -6.55
C ASN A 74 -18.04 9.63 -5.49
N ASN A 75 -18.79 8.53 -5.64
CA ASN A 75 -19.71 8.00 -4.64
C ASN A 75 -19.38 6.54 -4.36
N TYR A 76 -19.62 6.13 -3.12
CA TYR A 76 -19.32 4.78 -2.65
C TYR A 76 -20.58 4.17 -2.02
N THR A 77 -20.78 2.88 -2.26
CA THR A 77 -21.92 2.15 -1.69
C THR A 77 -21.44 1.31 -0.51
N LEU A 78 -21.91 1.64 0.68
CA LEU A 78 -21.72 0.80 1.87
C LEU A 78 -22.88 -0.20 1.95
N THR A 79 -22.55 -1.48 2.03
CA THR A 79 -23.52 -2.55 2.29
C THR A 79 -23.36 -3.00 3.73
N SER A 80 -24.42 -2.88 4.52
CA SER A 80 -24.49 -3.36 5.90
C SER A 80 -24.68 -4.88 5.96
N THR A 81 -24.45 -5.47 7.13
CA THR A 81 -24.61 -6.91 7.36
C THR A 81 -26.05 -7.42 7.15
N ASP A 82 -27.04 -6.56 7.31
CA ASP A 82 -28.45 -6.84 7.05
C ASP A 82 -28.84 -6.75 5.55
N GLY A 83 -27.86 -6.43 4.67
CA GLY A 83 -28.07 -6.25 3.24
C GLY A 83 -28.55 -4.87 2.82
N SER A 84 -28.79 -3.95 3.76
CA SER A 84 -29.11 -2.56 3.44
C SER A 84 -27.92 -1.85 2.83
N THR A 85 -28.18 -0.88 1.95
CA THR A 85 -27.14 -0.08 1.29
C THR A 85 -27.29 1.40 1.61
N ARG A 86 -26.16 2.08 1.71
CA ARG A 86 -26.07 3.52 1.90
C ARG A 86 -25.03 4.11 0.97
N GLU A 87 -25.37 5.19 0.30
CA GLU A 87 -24.40 5.96 -0.49
C GLU A 87 -23.59 6.90 0.40
N ILE A 88 -22.29 6.94 0.17
CA ILE A 88 -21.35 7.85 0.84
C ILE A 88 -20.64 8.65 -0.23
N ASN A 89 -20.71 9.99 -0.14
CA ASN A 89 -19.98 10.84 -1.06
C ASN A 89 -18.49 10.79 -0.77
N GLY A 90 -17.67 10.82 -1.83
CA GLY A 90 -16.21 10.75 -1.74
C GLY A 90 -15.55 11.92 -1.01
N GLU A 91 -16.27 13.02 -0.77
CA GLU A 91 -15.82 14.13 0.06
C GLU A 91 -15.47 13.68 1.49
N HIS A 92 -16.21 12.71 2.03
CA HIS A 92 -15.93 12.13 3.36
C HIS A 92 -14.57 11.43 3.46
N TYR A 93 -13.97 11.10 2.32
CA TYR A 93 -12.68 10.42 2.26
C TYR A 93 -11.52 11.33 1.84
N VAL A 94 -11.80 12.61 1.52
CA VAL A 94 -10.74 13.58 1.24
C VAL A 94 -9.82 13.68 2.46
N ASP A 95 -8.53 13.77 2.21
CA ASP A 95 -7.46 13.73 3.22
C ASP A 95 -7.26 12.38 3.93
N TRP A 96 -8.04 11.36 3.60
CA TRP A 96 -7.75 10.02 4.08
C TRP A 96 -6.43 9.51 3.50
N THR A 97 -5.69 8.79 4.33
CA THR A 97 -4.43 8.16 3.92
C THR A 97 -4.61 6.64 3.81
N VAL A 98 -4.42 6.12 2.62
CA VAL A 98 -4.41 4.69 2.34
C VAL A 98 -2.97 4.20 2.40
N VAL A 99 -2.70 3.21 3.23
CA VAL A 99 -1.40 2.54 3.27
C VAL A 99 -1.37 1.47 2.20
N ALA A 100 -0.43 1.58 1.26
CA ALA A 100 -0.25 0.56 0.24
C ALA A 100 0.60 -0.59 0.76
N ASP A 101 0.28 -1.80 0.33
CA ASP A 101 1.17 -2.94 0.47
C ASP A 101 2.46 -2.69 -0.32
N GLY A 102 3.59 -3.12 0.22
CA GLY A 102 4.89 -2.93 -0.42
C GLY A 102 4.95 -3.57 -1.81
N VAL A 103 5.59 -2.86 -2.74
CA VAL A 103 5.88 -3.38 -4.08
C VAL A 103 7.32 -3.89 -4.10
N PHE A 104 7.51 -5.14 -4.49
CA PHE A 104 8.78 -5.84 -4.44
C PHE A 104 9.44 -5.88 -5.81
N ARG A 105 10.67 -5.36 -5.88
CA ARG A 105 11.57 -5.57 -7.01
C ARG A 105 12.65 -6.55 -6.58
N PHE A 106 12.60 -7.77 -7.09
CA PHE A 106 13.61 -8.79 -6.83
C PHE A 106 14.89 -8.45 -7.59
N LEU A 107 16.01 -8.53 -6.89
CA LEU A 107 17.33 -8.24 -7.42
C LEU A 107 17.90 -9.48 -8.08
N GLU A 108 18.67 -9.28 -9.14
CA GLU A 108 19.45 -10.35 -9.77
C GLU A 108 20.76 -10.55 -9.00
N PRO A 109 21.15 -11.80 -8.72
CA PRO A 109 22.41 -12.09 -8.06
C PRO A 109 23.58 -11.79 -8.99
N THR A 110 24.66 -11.30 -8.40
CA THR A 110 25.97 -11.19 -9.03
C THR A 110 26.91 -12.25 -8.48
N ASP A 111 28.09 -12.38 -9.07
CA ASP A 111 29.07 -13.38 -8.64
C ASP A 111 29.40 -13.24 -7.15
N GLY A 112 29.25 -14.33 -6.40
CA GLY A 112 29.49 -14.38 -4.96
C GLY A 112 28.23 -14.14 -4.08
N ASP A 113 27.13 -13.75 -4.66
CA ASP A 113 25.87 -13.60 -3.92
C ASP A 113 25.25 -14.99 -3.57
N LYS A 114 24.64 -15.05 -2.39
CA LYS A 114 24.00 -16.28 -1.87
C LYS A 114 22.49 -16.33 -2.09
N PHE A 115 21.93 -15.33 -2.72
CA PHE A 115 20.51 -15.30 -3.07
C PHE A 115 20.29 -15.67 -4.54
N GLU A 116 19.06 -16.03 -4.87
CA GLU A 116 18.66 -16.49 -6.20
C GLU A 116 17.85 -15.43 -6.95
N SER A 117 17.84 -15.54 -8.26
CA SER A 117 16.97 -14.75 -9.12
C SER A 117 15.49 -15.13 -8.90
N ASN A 118 14.62 -14.14 -8.97
CA ASN A 118 13.17 -14.31 -8.99
C ASN A 118 12.53 -13.42 -10.06
N ALA A 119 12.82 -13.70 -11.31
CA ALA A 119 12.27 -12.95 -12.44
C ALA A 119 10.74 -12.97 -12.49
N GLU A 120 10.11 -14.09 -12.13
CA GLU A 120 8.65 -14.21 -12.08
C GLU A 120 8.05 -13.29 -11.00
N GLY A 121 8.73 -13.15 -9.86
CA GLY A 121 8.32 -12.24 -8.79
C GLY A 121 8.30 -10.78 -9.21
N ASN A 122 9.06 -10.41 -10.24
CA ASN A 122 9.10 -9.04 -10.77
C ASN A 122 7.91 -8.65 -11.66
N LYS A 123 7.04 -9.58 -12.00
CA LYS A 123 5.84 -9.30 -12.79
C LYS A 123 4.95 -8.23 -12.15
N ARG A 124 4.77 -8.32 -10.83
CA ARG A 124 3.98 -7.34 -10.07
C ARG A 124 4.64 -5.96 -10.06
N TYR A 125 5.97 -5.91 -9.92
CA TYR A 125 6.73 -4.66 -10.02
C TYR A 125 6.60 -4.04 -11.42
N MET A 126 6.69 -4.83 -12.45
CA MET A 126 6.54 -4.36 -13.83
C MET A 126 5.15 -3.77 -14.09
N MET A 127 4.09 -4.43 -13.61
CA MET A 127 2.72 -3.91 -13.68
C MET A 127 2.58 -2.58 -12.94
N PHE A 128 3.22 -2.46 -11.79
CA PHE A 128 3.26 -1.22 -11.03
C PHE A 128 3.94 -0.09 -11.82
N CYS A 129 5.11 -0.34 -12.40
CA CYS A 129 5.79 0.64 -13.27
C CYS A 129 4.91 1.09 -14.45
N GLN A 130 4.23 0.15 -15.10
CA GLN A 130 3.31 0.45 -16.19
C GLN A 130 2.13 1.31 -15.73
N SER A 131 1.58 1.04 -14.55
CA SER A 131 0.49 1.86 -13.97
C SER A 131 0.91 3.30 -13.67
N LEU A 132 2.22 3.53 -13.45
CA LEU A 132 2.81 4.86 -13.31
C LEU A 132 3.13 5.53 -14.66
N GLY A 133 2.78 4.90 -15.78
CA GLY A 133 3.05 5.40 -17.12
C GLY A 133 4.48 5.20 -17.61
N MET A 134 5.26 4.34 -16.94
CA MET A 134 6.64 4.06 -17.36
C MET A 134 6.67 3.07 -18.53
N GLU A 135 7.51 3.35 -19.51
CA GLU A 135 7.76 2.42 -20.60
C GLU A 135 8.71 1.31 -20.17
N ILE A 136 8.34 0.06 -20.46
CA ILE A 136 9.19 -1.10 -20.22
C ILE A 136 10.02 -1.35 -21.49
N LYS A 137 11.29 -1.08 -21.40
CA LYS A 137 12.25 -1.33 -22.50
C LYS A 137 12.53 -2.82 -22.63
N THR A 138 12.75 -3.27 -23.88
CA THR A 138 13.16 -4.64 -24.18
C THR A 138 14.51 -4.64 -24.88
N GLU A 139 15.34 -5.63 -24.53
CA GLU A 139 16.64 -5.87 -25.15
C GLU A 139 16.75 -7.34 -25.57
N GLU A 140 17.59 -7.59 -26.56
CA GLU A 140 18.01 -8.95 -26.90
C GLU A 140 19.32 -9.25 -26.16
N ARG A 141 19.33 -10.36 -25.43
CA ARG A 141 20.51 -10.87 -24.71
C ARG A 141 20.76 -12.33 -25.04
N THR A 142 22.03 -12.70 -25.07
CA THR A 142 22.41 -14.10 -25.21
C THR A 142 22.52 -14.74 -23.82
N VAL A 143 21.65 -15.70 -23.55
CA VAL A 143 21.63 -16.49 -22.31
C VAL A 143 21.81 -17.95 -22.68
N ASN A 144 22.84 -18.59 -22.15
CA ASN A 144 23.17 -19.99 -22.44
C ASN A 144 23.25 -20.30 -23.94
N GLY A 145 23.85 -19.42 -24.72
CA GLY A 145 24.03 -19.58 -26.17
C GLY A 145 22.77 -19.35 -27.03
N LYS A 146 21.67 -18.95 -26.40
CA LYS A 146 20.41 -18.58 -27.08
C LYS A 146 20.12 -17.09 -26.95
N THR A 147 19.71 -16.45 -28.03
CA THR A 147 19.24 -15.09 -28.01
C THR A 147 17.81 -15.06 -27.47
N VAL A 148 17.61 -14.35 -26.37
CA VAL A 148 16.31 -14.17 -25.71
C VAL A 148 15.98 -12.69 -25.61
N ARG A 149 14.72 -12.37 -25.72
CA ARG A 149 14.20 -11.01 -25.49
C ARG A 149 13.92 -10.84 -24.01
N VAL A 150 14.59 -9.88 -23.39
CA VAL A 150 14.43 -9.59 -21.95
C VAL A 150 13.81 -8.21 -21.76
N GLN A 151 13.01 -8.06 -20.73
CA GLN A 151 12.45 -6.79 -20.31
C GLN A 151 13.35 -6.16 -19.25
N ILE A 152 13.64 -4.87 -19.43
CA ILE A 152 14.46 -4.11 -18.51
C ILE A 152 13.53 -3.43 -17.50
N LEU A 153 13.69 -3.81 -16.23
CA LEU A 153 12.92 -3.22 -15.15
C LEU A 153 13.38 -1.78 -14.89
N PRO A 154 12.46 -0.80 -14.86
CA PRO A 154 12.80 0.56 -14.48
C PRO A 154 13.37 0.62 -13.06
N ASP A 155 14.29 1.53 -12.81
CA ASP A 155 14.81 1.83 -11.48
C ASP A 155 14.11 3.08 -10.93
N ILE A 156 13.08 2.86 -10.10
CA ILE A 156 12.28 3.93 -9.50
C ILE A 156 12.97 4.41 -8.23
N LYS A 157 13.00 5.73 -8.04
CA LYS A 157 13.45 6.38 -6.81
C LYS A 157 12.25 6.89 -6.01
N GLU A 158 12.44 7.09 -4.72
CA GLU A 158 11.41 7.66 -3.83
C GLU A 158 10.91 9.01 -4.36
N THR A 159 11.81 9.83 -4.89
CA THR A 159 11.49 11.14 -5.48
C THR A 159 10.62 11.04 -6.73
N ASP A 160 10.69 9.94 -7.46
CA ASP A 160 9.85 9.70 -8.64
C ASP A 160 8.42 9.30 -8.26
N LEU A 161 8.24 8.75 -7.06
CA LEU A 161 6.96 8.28 -6.54
C LEU A 161 6.17 9.39 -5.85
N ASN A 162 6.80 10.16 -4.97
CA ASN A 162 6.12 11.20 -4.20
C ASN A 162 5.47 12.25 -5.11
N GLY A 163 4.19 12.51 -4.89
CA GLY A 163 3.39 13.45 -5.67
C GLY A 163 2.78 12.87 -6.94
N THR A 164 3.06 11.60 -7.29
CA THR A 164 2.48 10.96 -8.47
C THR A 164 0.98 10.74 -8.28
N PRO A 165 0.13 11.25 -9.21
CA PRO A 165 -1.30 10.96 -9.19
C PRO A 165 -1.57 9.48 -9.43
N VAL A 166 -2.44 8.90 -8.62
CA VAL A 166 -2.81 7.48 -8.69
C VAL A 166 -4.27 7.26 -8.32
N VAL A 167 -4.80 6.13 -8.71
CA VAL A 167 -6.05 5.59 -8.21
C VAL A 167 -5.73 4.45 -7.26
N ALA A 168 -6.06 4.61 -5.98
CA ALA A 168 -5.92 3.55 -5.01
C ALA A 168 -7.16 2.63 -5.06
N VAL A 169 -6.95 1.36 -5.38
CA VAL A 169 -8.01 0.35 -5.36
C VAL A 169 -7.99 -0.33 -3.99
N VAL A 170 -9.01 -0.04 -3.18
CA VAL A 170 -9.20 -0.62 -1.86
C VAL A 170 -10.14 -1.81 -1.98
N GLY A 171 -9.64 -2.98 -1.69
CA GLY A 171 -10.42 -4.22 -1.64
C GLY A 171 -11.00 -4.49 -0.24
N ARG A 172 -11.90 -5.46 -0.17
CA ARG A 172 -12.30 -6.03 1.12
C ARG A 172 -11.16 -6.88 1.67
N GLY A 173 -10.76 -6.65 2.91
CA GLY A 173 -9.88 -7.55 3.64
C GLY A 173 -10.57 -8.90 3.87
N LYS A 174 -9.78 -9.93 4.14
CA LYS A 174 -10.32 -11.17 4.69
C LYS A 174 -10.82 -10.85 6.09
N ASP A 175 -12.05 -11.26 6.40
CA ASP A 175 -12.54 -11.24 7.77
C ASP A 175 -11.59 -12.10 8.62
N TRP A 176 -11.11 -11.54 9.72
CA TRP A 176 -10.40 -12.33 10.72
C TRP A 176 -11.46 -13.21 11.37
N VAL A 177 -11.53 -14.46 10.97
CA VAL A 177 -12.29 -15.46 11.70
C VAL A 177 -11.47 -15.78 12.92
N THR A 178 -11.91 -15.27 14.08
CA THR A 178 -11.42 -15.79 15.36
C THR A 178 -12.01 -17.18 15.49
N ASP A 179 -11.17 -18.19 15.29
CA ASP A 179 -11.52 -19.55 15.72
C ASP A 179 -11.63 -19.52 17.25
N GLU A 180 -12.84 -19.52 17.77
CA GLU A 180 -13.12 -19.88 19.16
C GLU A 180 -13.20 -21.40 19.29
#